data_d059b8546967447076d199dd569a3157
#
_entry.id   d059b8546967447076d199dd569a3157
#
_cell.length_a   1.000
_cell.length_b   1.000
_cell.length_c   1.000
_cell.angle_alpha   90.00
_cell.angle_beta   90.00
_cell.angle_gamma   90.00
#
_symmetry.space_group_name_H-M   'P 1'
#
loop_
_entity.id
_entity.type
_entity.pdbx_description
1 polymer ?
#
loop_
_entity_poly.entity_id
_entity_poly.type
_entity_poly.pdbx_seq_one_letter_code
_entity_poly.pdbx_strand_id
1 'polypeptide(L)'
;MKVSKTGILKETLSRASKTSEAKPIELDVNFPAQNEFILDTSRYIVAQCSRRAGKTNGLAYRFFKTMEKYPKSQCIYLGLTRDSAKGAMWPVLQEINDKYKLGCVFTESKLTMKHPNGATLNLLGADMPNYIKRLRGRKFPGVSIDEVQDMGSHLESLIDDVLTPAIADYADGWLAVTGTPGPVPQGLFFDMTCKGKYGFSLHKWTLFENPNMPNPQAMVDDLIKRKEWTPDTPTLKREWLNQWVLDVDSLWVRYNENRNHYDKMPTDPQIKWNYILGVDIGFKDADAIAVLAWSEQHNQTYLVEELITDKQGIEALVQQIDALQKKYDAYKIVMDEGALGKKIAEDIRTRFGCPLEAADKAKKQDNVEFLNDDLRLGRFKAKKDSQFAKDSYLIQINWELSTPSKIVIRKTYHSDIIDSVLYAFRESYAYTHKPEPIKPKYGTKEWADAETDAMFENELAGMQAENDWKDEYGGN
;
A
#
# COMPACT_ATOMS: atom_id res chain seq x y z
N MET A 1 -13.71 21.24 -36.66
CA MET A 1 -14.35 20.83 -35.42
C MET A 1 -15.54 21.73 -35.13
N LYS A 2 -16.77 21.26 -35.25
CA LYS A 2 -17.95 22.05 -34.87
C LYS A 2 -18.46 21.46 -33.53
N VAL A 3 -18.35 22.22 -32.47
CA VAL A 3 -18.96 21.92 -31.18
C VAL A 3 -20.43 22.28 -31.29
N SER A 4 -21.34 21.31 -31.18
CA SER A 4 -22.77 21.62 -31.08
C SER A 4 -23.09 22.18 -29.69
N LYS A 5 -24.09 23.05 -29.58
CA LYS A 5 -24.52 23.68 -28.30
C LYS A 5 -24.96 22.66 -27.22
N THR A 6 -25.00 21.38 -27.52
CA THR A 6 -25.38 20.28 -26.60
C THR A 6 -24.19 19.55 -26.01
N GLY A 7 -22.94 19.96 -26.27
CA GLY A 7 -21.75 19.34 -25.71
C GLY A 7 -21.44 17.91 -26.21
N ILE A 8 -22.19 17.41 -27.17
CA ILE A 8 -21.97 16.09 -27.77
C ILE A 8 -20.99 16.25 -28.92
N LEU A 9 -19.79 15.69 -28.77
CA LEU A 9 -18.83 15.64 -29.87
C LEU A 9 -19.18 14.46 -30.78
N LYS A 10 -19.44 14.76 -32.03
CA LYS A 10 -19.59 13.75 -33.09
C LYS A 10 -18.25 13.58 -33.76
N GLU A 11 -17.62 12.46 -33.54
CA GLU A 11 -16.36 12.10 -34.17
C GLU A 11 -16.56 10.98 -35.20
N THR A 12 -15.96 11.18 -36.36
CA THR A 12 -16.16 10.32 -37.51
C THR A 12 -14.95 9.38 -37.68
N LEU A 13 -15.14 8.08 -37.52
CA LEU A 13 -14.15 7.07 -37.88
C LEU A 13 -14.34 6.64 -39.35
N SER A 14 -13.34 6.84 -40.18
CA SER A 14 -13.40 6.41 -41.59
C SER A 14 -13.06 4.91 -41.74
N ARG A 15 -13.86 4.19 -42.49
CA ARG A 15 -13.61 2.80 -42.85
C ARG A 15 -12.43 2.67 -43.81
N ALA A 16 -11.32 2.10 -43.39
CA ALA A 16 -10.23 1.74 -44.29
C ALA A 16 -10.57 0.46 -45.08
N SER A 17 -11.56 0.47 -45.94
CA SER A 17 -11.75 -0.59 -46.93
C SER A 17 -11.81 -0.01 -48.33
N LYS A 18 -10.95 -0.47 -49.20
CA LYS A 18 -11.06 -0.28 -50.65
C LYS A 18 -12.39 -0.88 -51.09
N THR A 19 -13.33 -0.11 -51.56
CA THR A 19 -14.56 -0.36 -52.24
C THR A 19 -15.82 0.08 -51.47
N SER A 20 -16.48 1.05 -52.06
CA SER A 20 -17.71 1.74 -51.68
C SER A 20 -17.52 2.91 -50.72
N GLU A 21 -18.19 4.00 -51.00
CA GLU A 21 -18.32 5.20 -50.16
C GLU A 21 -18.92 4.81 -48.79
N ALA A 22 -18.05 4.35 -47.88
CA ALA A 22 -18.45 4.07 -46.49
C ALA A 22 -18.73 5.41 -45.81
N LYS A 23 -19.96 5.62 -45.36
CA LYS A 23 -20.28 6.76 -44.49
C LYS A 23 -19.41 6.71 -43.25
N PRO A 24 -18.85 7.86 -42.86
CA PRO A 24 -18.10 7.94 -41.61
C PRO A 24 -18.96 7.49 -40.42
N ILE A 25 -18.40 6.66 -39.53
CA ILE A 25 -19.08 6.18 -38.33
C ILE A 25 -18.96 7.26 -37.27
N GLU A 26 -20.09 7.82 -36.85
CA GLU A 26 -20.13 8.66 -35.66
C GLU A 26 -20.10 7.80 -34.41
N LEU A 27 -19.06 7.96 -33.55
CA LEU A 27 -19.05 7.37 -32.22
C LEU A 27 -19.90 8.24 -31.31
N ASP A 28 -21.00 7.68 -30.79
CA ASP A 28 -21.78 8.30 -29.73
C ASP A 28 -20.95 8.28 -28.44
N VAL A 29 -20.36 9.41 -28.13
CA VAL A 29 -19.64 9.60 -26.88
C VAL A 29 -20.61 10.17 -25.86
N ASN A 30 -20.90 9.42 -24.81
CA ASN A 30 -22.19 9.48 -24.14
C ASN A 30 -22.39 10.59 -23.10
N PHE A 31 -21.33 11.13 -22.49
CA PHE A 31 -21.50 12.16 -21.46
C PHE A 31 -20.25 13.05 -21.30
N PRO A 32 -20.43 14.29 -20.77
CA PRO A 32 -19.38 15.32 -20.83
C PRO A 32 -18.04 14.89 -20.23
N ALA A 33 -18.02 14.39 -19.01
CA ALA A 33 -16.76 14.03 -18.32
C ALA A 33 -15.98 12.92 -19.05
N GLN A 34 -16.67 11.90 -19.56
CA GLN A 34 -16.03 10.85 -20.36
C GLN A 34 -15.53 11.40 -21.71
N ASN A 35 -16.29 12.33 -22.33
CA ASN A 35 -15.89 12.98 -23.57
C ASN A 35 -14.63 13.83 -23.39
N GLU A 36 -14.56 14.61 -22.34
CA GLU A 36 -13.37 15.38 -21.99
C GLU A 36 -12.16 14.46 -21.85
N PHE A 37 -12.30 13.33 -21.16
CA PHE A 37 -11.25 12.31 -21.03
C PHE A 37 -10.85 11.71 -22.40
N ILE A 38 -11.81 11.33 -23.23
CA ILE A 38 -11.54 10.70 -24.55
C ILE A 38 -10.82 11.68 -25.49
N LEU A 39 -11.14 12.96 -25.41
CA LEU A 39 -10.66 13.99 -26.31
C LEU A 39 -9.46 14.78 -25.80
N ASP A 40 -9.04 14.54 -24.58
CA ASP A 40 -7.88 15.18 -24.00
C ASP A 40 -6.63 14.89 -24.85
N THR A 41 -5.95 15.94 -25.27
CA THR A 41 -4.74 15.89 -26.12
C THR A 41 -3.46 15.91 -25.29
N SER A 42 -3.56 15.93 -23.99
CA SER A 42 -2.40 15.88 -23.09
C SER A 42 -1.64 14.56 -23.27
N ARG A 43 -0.32 14.64 -23.11
CA ARG A 43 0.55 13.45 -23.20
C ARG A 43 0.35 12.52 -22.01
N TYR A 44 0.13 13.07 -20.83
CA TYR A 44 -0.06 12.34 -19.58
C TYR A 44 -1.45 12.65 -19.03
N ILE A 45 -2.23 11.61 -18.81
CA ILE A 45 -3.64 11.74 -18.45
C ILE A 45 -3.92 10.80 -17.29
N VAL A 46 -4.62 11.28 -16.27
CA VAL A 46 -5.08 10.45 -15.15
C VAL A 46 -6.58 10.58 -14.97
N ALA A 47 -7.27 9.44 -14.81
CA ALA A 47 -8.70 9.42 -14.52
C ALA A 47 -8.96 8.67 -13.20
N GLN A 48 -9.48 9.42 -12.23
CA GLN A 48 -9.99 8.91 -10.97
C GLN A 48 -11.50 8.76 -11.08
N CYS A 49 -12.02 7.55 -11.01
CA CYS A 49 -13.44 7.29 -11.21
C CYS A 49 -13.97 6.27 -10.21
N SER A 50 -15.27 6.33 -9.94
CA SER A 50 -15.93 5.27 -9.16
C SER A 50 -16.05 3.97 -9.95
N ARG A 51 -16.45 2.89 -9.28
CA ARG A 51 -16.91 1.67 -9.99
C ARG A 51 -18.08 2.00 -10.90
N ARG A 52 -18.20 1.26 -12.02
CA ARG A 52 -19.28 1.42 -13.02
C ARG A 52 -19.38 2.80 -13.68
N ALA A 53 -18.39 3.65 -13.51
CA ALA A 53 -18.34 4.97 -14.14
C ALA A 53 -18.01 4.95 -15.64
N GLY A 54 -17.69 3.79 -16.24
CA GLY A 54 -17.39 3.66 -17.67
C GLY A 54 -15.94 4.00 -18.06
N LYS A 55 -14.96 3.90 -17.14
CA LYS A 55 -13.53 4.11 -17.42
C LYS A 55 -13.02 3.33 -18.62
N THR A 56 -13.26 2.02 -18.62
CA THR A 56 -12.79 1.08 -19.64
C THR A 56 -13.39 1.39 -21.01
N ASN A 57 -14.67 1.80 -21.07
CA ASN A 57 -15.29 2.28 -22.30
C ASN A 57 -14.58 3.52 -22.86
N GLY A 58 -14.30 4.51 -21.99
CA GLY A 58 -13.56 5.71 -22.37
C GLY A 58 -12.18 5.39 -22.95
N LEU A 59 -11.44 4.46 -22.30
CA LEU A 59 -10.15 3.99 -22.82
C LEU A 59 -10.29 3.29 -24.18
N ALA A 60 -11.29 2.42 -24.34
CA ALA A 60 -11.52 1.74 -25.61
C ALA A 60 -11.76 2.71 -26.75
N TYR A 61 -12.60 3.73 -26.56
CA TYR A 61 -12.82 4.79 -27.58
C TYR A 61 -11.53 5.56 -27.90
N ARG A 62 -10.72 5.89 -26.89
CA ARG A 62 -9.40 6.51 -27.14
C ARG A 62 -8.50 5.64 -28.01
N PHE A 63 -8.47 4.32 -27.74
CA PHE A 63 -7.67 3.39 -28.55
C PHE A 63 -8.17 3.29 -29.97
N PHE A 64 -9.47 3.17 -30.20
CA PHE A 64 -10.01 3.16 -31.56
C PHE A 64 -9.64 4.44 -32.34
N LYS A 65 -9.80 5.60 -31.72
CA LYS A 65 -9.41 6.89 -32.28
C LYS A 65 -7.91 6.94 -32.60
N THR A 66 -7.09 6.46 -31.70
CA THR A 66 -5.62 6.44 -31.88
C THR A 66 -5.20 5.49 -32.99
N MET A 67 -5.77 4.29 -33.04
CA MET A 67 -5.46 3.29 -34.06
C MET A 67 -5.90 3.77 -35.45
N GLU A 68 -7.03 4.45 -35.56
CA GLU A 68 -7.46 5.04 -36.83
C GLU A 68 -6.47 6.09 -37.32
N LYS A 69 -6.02 6.98 -36.44
CA LYS A 69 -5.06 8.03 -36.74
C LYS A 69 -3.69 7.50 -37.14
N TYR A 70 -3.26 6.36 -36.56
CA TYR A 70 -1.92 5.77 -36.75
C TYR A 70 -1.99 4.36 -37.36
N PRO A 71 -2.16 4.24 -38.70
CA PRO A 71 -2.16 2.93 -39.37
C PRO A 71 -0.87 2.14 -39.08
N LYS A 72 -1.01 0.80 -38.95
CA LYS A 72 0.10 -0.13 -38.72
C LYS A 72 0.86 0.08 -37.39
N SER A 73 0.36 0.95 -36.51
CA SER A 73 0.95 1.16 -35.18
C SER A 73 0.52 0.08 -34.18
N GLN A 74 1.13 0.13 -33.00
CA GLN A 74 0.77 -0.72 -31.87
C GLN A 74 0.36 0.13 -30.69
N CYS A 75 -0.76 -0.19 -30.05
CA CYS A 75 -1.19 0.36 -28.76
C CYS A 75 -1.13 -0.71 -27.68
N ILE A 76 -1.01 -0.30 -26.42
CA ILE A 76 -0.92 -1.18 -25.26
C ILE A 76 -1.94 -0.81 -24.21
N TYR A 77 -2.68 -1.79 -23.75
CA TYR A 77 -3.50 -1.73 -22.53
C TYR A 77 -2.90 -2.64 -21.47
N LEU A 78 -2.61 -2.08 -20.30
CA LEU A 78 -2.08 -2.79 -19.14
C LEU A 78 -3.16 -2.91 -18.07
N GLY A 79 -3.56 -4.13 -17.73
CA GLY A 79 -4.32 -4.44 -16.52
C GLY A 79 -3.40 -4.98 -15.43
N LEU A 80 -3.92 -5.24 -14.23
CA LEU A 80 -3.17 -5.81 -13.13
C LEU A 80 -2.57 -7.17 -13.52
N THR A 81 -3.40 -8.05 -14.05
CA THR A 81 -2.98 -9.35 -14.61
C THR A 81 -3.46 -9.47 -16.07
N ARG A 82 -2.93 -10.46 -16.79
CA ARG A 82 -3.39 -10.74 -18.16
C ARG A 82 -4.88 -11.10 -18.20
N ASP A 83 -5.36 -11.85 -17.22
CA ASP A 83 -6.76 -12.26 -17.13
C ASP A 83 -7.68 -11.10 -16.75
N SER A 84 -7.24 -10.22 -15.83
CA SER A 84 -7.99 -9.00 -15.51
C SER A 84 -8.08 -8.05 -16.72
N ALA A 85 -6.97 -7.89 -17.46
CA ALA A 85 -6.96 -7.12 -18.69
C ALA A 85 -7.94 -7.66 -19.74
N LYS A 86 -7.97 -9.01 -19.92
CA LYS A 86 -8.94 -9.68 -20.78
C LYS A 86 -10.37 -9.43 -20.31
N GLY A 87 -10.65 -9.71 -19.04
CA GLY A 87 -12.00 -9.58 -18.47
C GLY A 87 -12.58 -8.17 -18.56
N ALA A 88 -11.72 -7.15 -18.38
CA ALA A 88 -12.15 -5.75 -18.39
C ALA A 88 -12.30 -5.17 -19.81
N MET A 89 -11.26 -5.30 -20.65
CA MET A 89 -11.19 -4.57 -21.93
C MET A 89 -11.73 -5.39 -23.11
N TRP A 90 -11.54 -6.69 -23.14
CA TRP A 90 -11.87 -7.51 -24.31
C TRP A 90 -13.34 -7.48 -24.72
N PRO A 91 -14.31 -7.65 -23.78
CA PRO A 91 -15.74 -7.56 -24.12
C PRO A 91 -16.13 -6.18 -24.66
N VAL A 92 -15.57 -5.12 -24.08
CA VAL A 92 -15.84 -3.73 -24.48
C VAL A 92 -15.37 -3.47 -25.90
N LEU A 93 -14.17 -3.97 -26.26
CA LEU A 93 -13.67 -3.83 -27.64
C LEU A 93 -14.54 -4.59 -28.64
N GLN A 94 -15.03 -5.77 -28.30
CA GLN A 94 -15.94 -6.56 -29.13
C GLN A 94 -17.27 -5.83 -29.31
N GLU A 95 -17.85 -5.34 -28.21
CA GLU A 95 -19.13 -4.60 -28.24
C GLU A 95 -19.04 -3.36 -29.16
N ILE A 96 -17.99 -2.56 -29.01
CA ILE A 96 -17.75 -1.36 -29.85
C ILE A 96 -17.55 -1.79 -31.32
N ASN A 97 -16.73 -2.81 -31.56
CA ASN A 97 -16.51 -3.32 -32.92
C ASN A 97 -17.80 -3.75 -33.59
N ASP A 98 -18.65 -4.49 -32.88
CA ASP A 98 -19.89 -5.04 -33.42
C ASP A 98 -20.95 -3.95 -33.60
N LYS A 99 -21.07 -3.04 -32.63
CA LYS A 99 -21.98 -1.88 -32.68
C LYS A 99 -21.72 -1.02 -33.91
N TYR A 100 -20.46 -0.70 -34.17
CA TYR A 100 -20.05 0.22 -35.24
C TYR A 100 -19.56 -0.51 -36.51
N LYS A 101 -19.55 -1.84 -36.53
CA LYS A 101 -19.10 -2.68 -37.65
C LYS A 101 -17.71 -2.29 -38.16
N LEU A 102 -16.76 -2.12 -37.22
CA LEU A 102 -15.42 -1.62 -37.52
C LEU A 102 -14.55 -2.64 -38.28
N GLY A 103 -14.91 -3.90 -38.30
CA GLY A 103 -14.21 -4.95 -39.04
C GLY A 103 -12.87 -5.35 -38.40
N CYS A 104 -12.71 -5.17 -37.10
CA CYS A 104 -11.51 -5.58 -36.38
C CYS A 104 -11.43 -7.11 -36.25
N VAL A 105 -10.22 -7.62 -36.29
CA VAL A 105 -9.91 -9.05 -36.10
C VAL A 105 -9.36 -9.28 -34.69
N PHE A 106 -9.98 -10.22 -33.97
CA PHE A 106 -9.63 -10.54 -32.60
C PHE A 106 -8.86 -11.86 -32.52
N THR A 107 -7.66 -11.85 -31.94
CA THR A 107 -6.84 -13.05 -31.69
C THR A 107 -6.76 -13.28 -30.18
N GLU A 108 -7.66 -14.10 -29.64
CA GLU A 108 -7.83 -14.31 -28.20
C GLU A 108 -6.58 -14.93 -27.53
N SER A 109 -5.92 -15.90 -28.19
CA SER A 109 -4.71 -16.52 -27.63
C SER A 109 -3.56 -15.53 -27.38
N LYS A 110 -3.51 -14.45 -28.18
CA LYS A 110 -2.52 -13.37 -28.05
C LYS A 110 -3.07 -12.14 -27.32
N LEU A 111 -4.37 -12.08 -27.04
CA LEU A 111 -5.10 -10.91 -26.57
C LEU A 111 -4.77 -9.66 -27.40
N THR A 112 -4.88 -9.83 -28.70
CA THR A 112 -4.58 -8.77 -29.69
C THR A 112 -5.80 -8.51 -30.55
N MET A 113 -6.22 -7.26 -30.62
CA MET A 113 -7.18 -6.75 -31.58
C MET A 113 -6.42 -6.05 -32.73
N LYS A 114 -6.76 -6.39 -33.98
CA LYS A 114 -6.18 -5.77 -35.17
C LYS A 114 -7.26 -4.99 -35.92
N HIS A 115 -7.04 -3.70 -36.07
CA HIS A 115 -7.87 -2.81 -36.87
C HIS A 115 -7.62 -3.04 -38.40
N PRO A 116 -8.62 -2.82 -39.31
CA PRO A 116 -8.46 -3.02 -40.75
C PRO A 116 -7.29 -2.25 -41.39
N ASN A 117 -6.91 -1.09 -40.85
CA ASN A 117 -5.74 -0.31 -41.30
C ASN A 117 -4.38 -0.89 -40.86
N GLY A 118 -4.38 -2.03 -40.17
CA GLY A 118 -3.21 -2.73 -39.69
C GLY A 118 -2.71 -2.31 -38.31
N ALA A 119 -3.29 -1.31 -37.66
CA ALA A 119 -3.00 -0.97 -36.28
C ALA A 119 -3.45 -2.08 -35.31
N THR A 120 -2.78 -2.24 -34.18
CA THR A 120 -3.08 -3.30 -33.20
C THR A 120 -3.17 -2.74 -31.79
N LEU A 121 -4.06 -3.31 -30.97
CA LEU A 121 -4.10 -3.13 -29.53
C LEU A 121 -3.78 -4.46 -28.86
N ASN A 122 -2.78 -4.47 -27.99
CA ASN A 122 -2.38 -5.65 -27.21
C ASN A 122 -2.77 -5.46 -25.75
N LEU A 123 -3.43 -6.45 -25.15
CA LEU A 123 -3.78 -6.45 -23.74
C LEU A 123 -2.74 -7.27 -22.97
N LEU A 124 -2.15 -6.68 -21.96
CA LEU A 124 -1.05 -7.25 -21.17
C LEU A 124 -1.35 -7.15 -19.67
N GLY A 125 -0.71 -8.03 -18.88
CA GLY A 125 -0.69 -7.92 -17.41
C GLY A 125 0.57 -7.21 -16.93
N ALA A 126 0.43 -6.34 -15.95
CA ALA A 126 1.55 -5.65 -15.30
C ALA A 126 2.30 -6.55 -14.28
N ASP A 127 1.71 -7.66 -13.88
CA ASP A 127 2.28 -8.69 -12.98
C ASP A 127 3.45 -9.50 -13.57
N MET A 128 3.75 -9.31 -14.85
CA MET A 128 4.81 -10.03 -15.56
C MET A 128 6.03 -9.14 -15.86
N PRO A 129 7.03 -9.03 -14.95
CA PRO A 129 8.20 -8.15 -15.14
C PRO A 129 8.96 -8.40 -16.43
N ASN A 130 9.00 -9.66 -16.90
CA ASN A 130 9.67 -10.03 -18.16
C ASN A 130 8.93 -9.51 -19.41
N TYR A 131 7.61 -9.37 -19.35
CA TYR A 131 6.84 -8.76 -20.46
C TYR A 131 7.02 -7.25 -20.49
N ILE A 132 7.03 -6.61 -19.33
CA ILE A 132 7.28 -5.16 -19.21
C ILE A 132 8.67 -4.82 -19.77
N LYS A 133 9.71 -5.60 -19.46
CA LYS A 133 11.04 -5.40 -20.03
C LYS A 133 11.06 -5.48 -21.57
N ARG A 134 10.17 -6.25 -22.19
CA ARG A 134 10.03 -6.35 -23.65
C ARG A 134 9.36 -5.14 -24.31
N LEU A 135 8.73 -4.26 -23.56
CA LEU A 135 8.18 -3.00 -24.04
C LEU A 135 9.26 -1.95 -24.27
N ARG A 136 10.42 -2.09 -23.61
CA ARG A 136 11.56 -1.18 -23.80
C ARG A 136 12.04 -1.21 -25.27
N GLY A 137 12.28 -0.03 -25.82
CA GLY A 137 12.71 0.14 -27.21
C GLY A 137 11.60 -0.01 -28.26
N ARG A 138 10.34 -0.20 -27.84
CA ARG A 138 9.17 -0.15 -28.71
C ARG A 138 8.54 1.26 -28.73
N LYS A 139 7.69 1.51 -29.72
CA LYS A 139 7.06 2.80 -29.96
C LYS A 139 5.55 2.61 -29.98
N PHE A 140 4.83 3.39 -29.17
CA PHE A 140 3.39 3.30 -29.03
C PHE A 140 2.74 4.69 -29.12
N PRO A 141 1.74 4.91 -30.01
CA PRO A 141 0.99 6.16 -30.01
C PRO A 141 0.01 6.28 -28.84
N GLY A 142 -0.34 5.18 -28.20
CA GLY A 142 -1.25 5.17 -27.06
C GLY A 142 -0.98 4.00 -26.12
N VAL A 143 -0.86 4.31 -24.83
CA VAL A 143 -0.70 3.35 -23.75
C VAL A 143 -1.67 3.68 -22.63
N SER A 144 -2.29 2.66 -22.03
CA SER A 144 -3.03 2.85 -20.77
C SER A 144 -2.63 1.85 -19.71
N ILE A 145 -2.73 2.30 -18.45
CA ILE A 145 -2.66 1.47 -17.26
C ILE A 145 -4.01 1.57 -16.55
N ASP A 146 -4.70 0.45 -16.35
CA ASP A 146 -6.02 0.43 -15.68
C ASP A 146 -5.92 -0.27 -14.31
N GLU A 147 -6.80 0.12 -13.38
CA GLU A 147 -6.83 -0.30 -11.97
C GLU A 147 -5.49 -0.07 -11.26
N VAL A 148 -4.92 1.10 -11.48
CA VAL A 148 -3.56 1.49 -11.05
C VAL A 148 -3.38 1.50 -9.53
N GLN A 149 -4.46 1.68 -8.75
CA GLN A 149 -4.42 1.65 -7.28
C GLN A 149 -3.96 0.29 -6.71
N ASP A 150 -4.09 -0.78 -7.50
CA ASP A 150 -3.68 -2.13 -7.12
C ASP A 150 -2.26 -2.49 -7.64
N MET A 151 -1.61 -1.59 -8.37
CA MET A 151 -0.23 -1.75 -8.84
C MET A 151 0.74 -1.21 -7.80
N GLY A 152 1.59 -2.09 -7.25
CA GLY A 152 2.53 -1.76 -6.17
C GLY A 152 3.64 -0.77 -6.54
N SER A 153 4.75 -0.83 -5.81
CA SER A 153 5.91 0.08 -5.92
C SER A 153 6.58 0.14 -7.31
N HIS A 154 6.30 -0.81 -8.20
CA HIS A 154 6.88 -0.83 -9.56
C HIS A 154 6.21 0.15 -10.53
N LEU A 155 5.11 0.80 -10.15
CA LEU A 155 4.35 1.67 -11.04
C LEU A 155 5.18 2.87 -11.52
N GLU A 156 5.95 3.48 -10.64
CA GLU A 156 6.78 4.65 -10.96
C GLU A 156 7.84 4.30 -12.00
N SER A 157 8.61 3.24 -11.76
CA SER A 157 9.62 2.78 -12.72
C SER A 157 9.03 2.27 -14.04
N LEU A 158 7.82 1.70 -14.00
CA LEU A 158 7.10 1.32 -15.22
C LEU A 158 6.76 2.55 -16.07
N ILE A 159 6.25 3.60 -15.45
CA ILE A 159 5.91 4.85 -16.14
C ILE A 159 7.16 5.54 -16.66
N ASP A 160 8.14 5.78 -15.80
CA ASP A 160 9.28 6.63 -16.11
C ASP A 160 10.32 5.94 -17.03
N ASP A 161 10.67 4.68 -16.73
CA ASP A 161 11.75 3.98 -17.43
C ASP A 161 11.29 3.24 -18.70
N VAL A 162 9.99 2.94 -18.82
CA VAL A 162 9.50 2.07 -19.89
C VAL A 162 8.47 2.77 -20.77
N LEU A 163 7.40 3.32 -20.19
CA LEU A 163 6.26 3.81 -20.97
C LEU A 163 6.46 5.23 -21.47
N THR A 164 7.03 6.12 -20.67
CA THR A 164 7.34 7.50 -21.08
C THR A 164 8.25 7.55 -22.31
N PRO A 165 9.38 6.81 -22.36
CA PRO A 165 10.20 6.72 -23.58
C PRO A 165 9.45 6.10 -24.76
N ALA A 166 8.58 5.11 -24.50
CA ALA A 166 7.88 4.37 -25.56
C ALA A 166 6.82 5.20 -26.30
N ILE A 167 6.25 6.25 -25.66
CA ILE A 167 5.29 7.15 -26.30
C ILE A 167 5.94 8.39 -26.93
N ALA A 168 7.23 8.64 -26.66
CA ALA A 168 7.92 9.87 -27.05
C ALA A 168 8.07 10.05 -28.57
N ASP A 169 8.12 8.96 -29.33
CA ASP A 169 8.27 9.00 -30.80
C ASP A 169 7.04 9.51 -31.55
N TYR A 170 5.90 9.61 -30.88
CA TYR A 170 4.70 10.19 -31.45
C TYR A 170 4.46 11.59 -30.87
N ALA A 171 4.26 12.59 -31.73
CA ALA A 171 4.10 13.98 -31.30
C ALA A 171 2.93 14.17 -30.32
N ASP A 172 1.85 13.44 -30.53
CA ASP A 172 0.66 13.35 -29.67
C ASP A 172 0.49 11.95 -29.03
N GLY A 173 1.60 11.23 -28.84
CA GLY A 173 1.61 9.98 -28.08
C GLY A 173 1.16 10.24 -26.64
N TRP A 174 0.32 9.33 -26.10
CA TRP A 174 -0.30 9.52 -24.81
C TRP A 174 -0.17 8.31 -23.88
N LEU A 175 -0.07 8.59 -22.58
CA LEU A 175 -0.17 7.64 -21.49
C LEU A 175 -1.37 8.02 -20.60
N ALA A 176 -2.34 7.12 -20.51
CA ALA A 176 -3.49 7.29 -19.63
C ALA A 176 -3.42 6.29 -18.45
N VAL A 177 -3.58 6.82 -17.26
CA VAL A 177 -3.62 6.06 -16.01
C VAL A 177 -5.02 6.14 -15.43
N THR A 178 -5.67 5.01 -15.20
CA THR A 178 -7.05 5.00 -14.69
C THR A 178 -7.18 4.13 -13.44
N GLY A 179 -8.07 4.52 -12.54
CA GLY A 179 -8.29 3.77 -11.31
C GLY A 179 -9.45 4.30 -10.47
N THR A 180 -9.70 3.60 -9.39
CA THR A 180 -10.62 3.97 -8.31
C THR A 180 -9.79 4.30 -7.06
N PRO A 181 -10.18 5.24 -6.18
CA PRO A 181 -9.44 5.52 -4.96
C PRO A 181 -9.13 4.27 -4.15
N GLY A 182 -7.85 4.04 -3.86
CA GLY A 182 -7.40 2.91 -3.04
C GLY A 182 -7.79 3.07 -1.56
N PRO A 183 -7.58 2.03 -0.74
CA PRO A 183 -7.95 2.05 0.69
C PRO A 183 -7.09 2.99 1.53
N VAL A 184 -5.97 3.43 0.99
CA VAL A 184 -5.07 4.38 1.64
C VAL A 184 -4.85 5.58 0.73
N PRO A 185 -5.04 6.83 1.22
CA PRO A 185 -4.78 8.05 0.45
C PRO A 185 -3.27 8.33 0.35
N GLN A 186 -2.56 7.44 -0.33
CA GLN A 186 -1.11 7.45 -0.47
C GLN A 186 -0.68 6.77 -1.78
N GLY A 187 0.60 6.95 -2.15
CA GLY A 187 1.18 6.35 -3.34
C GLY A 187 0.97 7.17 -4.61
N LEU A 188 1.55 6.70 -5.71
CA LEU A 188 1.67 7.46 -6.95
C LEU A 188 0.31 7.91 -7.50
N PHE A 189 -0.71 7.05 -7.50
CA PHE A 189 -2.05 7.39 -8.01
C PHE A 189 -2.73 8.48 -7.17
N PHE A 190 -2.58 8.42 -5.83
CA PHE A 190 -3.04 9.50 -4.95
C PHE A 190 -2.32 10.81 -5.25
N ASP A 191 -1.00 10.77 -5.40
CA ASP A 191 -0.18 11.94 -5.70
C ASP A 191 -0.54 12.57 -7.05
N MET A 192 -0.81 11.77 -8.07
CA MET A 192 -1.30 12.24 -9.37
C MET A 192 -2.67 12.92 -9.27
N THR A 193 -3.59 12.34 -8.50
CA THR A 193 -5.00 12.76 -8.47
C THR A 193 -5.31 13.85 -7.44
N CYS A 194 -4.49 13.99 -6.38
CA CYS A 194 -4.70 14.92 -5.28
C CYS A 194 -3.61 15.99 -5.15
N LYS A 195 -2.35 15.67 -5.52
CA LYS A 195 -1.22 16.60 -5.39
C LYS A 195 -0.73 17.15 -6.74
N GLY A 196 -1.31 16.72 -7.86
CA GLY A 196 -0.88 17.12 -9.19
C GLY A 196 0.54 16.70 -9.56
N LYS A 197 1.08 15.65 -8.92
CA LYS A 197 2.42 15.13 -9.20
C LYS A 197 2.52 14.69 -10.66
N TYR A 198 3.66 14.92 -11.29
CA TYR A 198 3.98 14.63 -12.69
C TYR A 198 3.21 15.42 -13.75
N GLY A 199 2.36 16.38 -13.39
CA GLY A 199 1.64 17.22 -14.38
C GLY A 199 0.65 16.46 -15.27
N PHE A 200 0.08 15.35 -14.76
CA PHE A 200 -0.98 14.64 -15.46
C PHE A 200 -2.25 15.50 -15.56
N SER A 201 -2.89 15.49 -16.73
CA SER A 201 -4.24 16.05 -16.91
C SER A 201 -5.25 15.19 -16.16
N LEU A 202 -5.95 15.79 -15.19
CA LEU A 202 -6.81 15.07 -14.25
C LEU A 202 -8.27 15.10 -14.71
N HIS A 203 -8.87 13.91 -14.79
CA HIS A 203 -10.30 13.71 -15.00
C HIS A 203 -10.92 12.98 -13.80
N LYS A 204 -12.12 13.43 -13.37
CA LYS A 204 -12.87 12.79 -12.28
C LYS A 204 -14.34 12.69 -12.66
N TRP A 205 -14.91 11.48 -12.50
CA TRP A 205 -16.35 11.28 -12.61
C TRP A 205 -16.78 10.01 -11.87
N THR A 206 -18.08 9.88 -11.66
CA THR A 206 -18.71 8.80 -10.90
C THR A 206 -19.71 8.02 -11.76
N LEU A 207 -20.24 6.94 -11.20
CA LEU A 207 -21.33 6.20 -11.84
C LEU A 207 -22.60 7.04 -12.00
N PHE A 208 -22.80 8.10 -11.19
CA PHE A 208 -23.98 8.95 -11.25
C PHE A 208 -24.02 9.81 -12.53
N GLU A 209 -22.87 10.06 -13.12
CA GLU A 209 -22.73 10.80 -14.39
C GLU A 209 -22.83 9.88 -15.62
N ASN A 210 -22.79 8.54 -15.41
CA ASN A 210 -22.86 7.57 -16.50
C ASN A 210 -24.31 7.29 -16.91
N PRO A 211 -24.79 7.77 -18.09
CA PRO A 211 -26.17 7.61 -18.53
C PRO A 211 -26.52 6.14 -18.88
N ASN A 212 -25.52 5.28 -19.06
CA ASN A 212 -25.73 3.86 -19.34
C ASN A 212 -25.94 3.04 -18.04
N MET A 213 -25.80 3.64 -16.88
CA MET A 213 -26.16 3.01 -15.62
C MET A 213 -27.66 3.20 -15.33
N PRO A 214 -28.45 2.13 -15.30
CA PRO A 214 -29.86 2.23 -14.94
C PRO A 214 -29.99 2.53 -13.45
N ASN A 215 -30.55 3.69 -13.13
CA ASN A 215 -30.87 4.11 -11.76
C ASN A 215 -29.72 3.94 -10.75
N PRO A 216 -28.59 4.63 -10.93
CA PRO A 216 -27.41 4.45 -10.11
C PRO A 216 -27.65 4.78 -8.62
N GLN A 217 -28.54 5.75 -8.32
CA GLN A 217 -28.88 6.09 -6.95
C GLN A 217 -29.57 4.94 -6.23
N ALA A 218 -30.61 4.34 -6.83
CA ALA A 218 -31.31 3.22 -6.21
C ALA A 218 -30.39 2.00 -5.99
N MET A 219 -29.43 1.77 -6.88
CA MET A 219 -28.45 0.71 -6.72
C MET A 219 -27.53 0.96 -5.52
N VAL A 220 -27.07 2.18 -5.33
CA VAL A 220 -26.20 2.56 -4.18
C VAL A 220 -27.01 2.52 -2.87
N ASP A 221 -28.25 3.00 -2.88
CA ASP A 221 -29.15 2.96 -1.72
C ASP A 221 -29.46 1.52 -1.29
N ASP A 222 -29.68 0.61 -2.24
CA ASP A 222 -29.86 -0.82 -1.96
C ASP A 222 -28.59 -1.45 -1.36
N LEU A 223 -27.39 -1.09 -1.86
CA LEU A 223 -26.13 -1.55 -1.28
C LEU A 223 -25.97 -1.05 0.16
N ILE A 224 -26.23 0.22 0.42
CA ILE A 224 -26.16 0.81 1.76
C ILE A 224 -27.09 0.02 2.70
N LYS A 225 -28.33 -0.21 2.30
CA LYS A 225 -29.30 -0.95 3.10
C LYS A 225 -28.90 -2.39 3.36
N ARG A 226 -28.50 -3.14 2.31
CA ARG A 226 -28.15 -4.57 2.43
C ARG A 226 -26.86 -4.81 3.21
N LYS A 227 -25.91 -3.86 3.16
CA LYS A 227 -24.61 -3.96 3.82
C LYS A 227 -24.58 -3.22 5.15
N GLU A 228 -25.69 -2.61 5.55
CA GLU A 228 -25.79 -1.79 6.76
C GLU A 228 -24.70 -0.68 6.81
N TRP A 229 -24.36 -0.16 5.64
CA TRP A 229 -23.35 0.89 5.53
C TRP A 229 -23.87 2.22 6.07
N THR A 230 -22.96 3.01 6.61
CA THR A 230 -23.21 4.42 6.95
C THR A 230 -22.60 5.34 5.88
N PRO A 231 -22.95 6.63 5.84
CA PRO A 231 -22.31 7.59 4.94
C PRO A 231 -20.78 7.67 5.12
N ASP A 232 -20.27 7.25 6.28
CA ASP A 232 -18.85 7.26 6.60
C ASP A 232 -18.13 5.95 6.25
N THR A 233 -18.83 4.94 5.77
CA THR A 233 -18.24 3.66 5.38
C THR A 233 -17.15 3.87 4.30
N PRO A 234 -15.88 3.48 4.56
CA PRO A 234 -14.77 3.74 3.63
C PRO A 234 -14.99 3.15 2.24
N THR A 235 -15.51 1.93 2.15
CA THR A 235 -15.80 1.28 0.87
C THR A 235 -16.84 2.04 0.05
N LEU A 236 -17.89 2.57 0.69
CA LEU A 236 -18.89 3.42 0.02
C LEU A 236 -18.22 4.66 -0.56
N LYS A 237 -17.45 5.37 0.26
CA LYS A 237 -16.77 6.62 -0.14
C LYS A 237 -15.79 6.39 -1.30
N ARG A 238 -14.97 5.35 -1.22
CA ARG A 238 -13.95 5.06 -2.25
C ARG A 238 -14.54 4.54 -3.55
N GLU A 239 -15.23 3.42 -3.45
CA GLU A 239 -15.65 2.62 -4.60
C GLU A 239 -16.82 3.25 -5.37
N TRP A 240 -17.72 3.94 -4.66
CA TRP A 240 -18.97 4.44 -5.23
C TRP A 240 -19.03 5.97 -5.34
N LEU A 241 -18.48 6.67 -4.33
CA LEU A 241 -18.49 8.14 -4.32
C LEU A 241 -17.18 8.76 -4.83
N ASN A 242 -16.21 7.94 -5.26
CA ASN A 242 -14.94 8.40 -5.84
C ASN A 242 -14.13 9.31 -4.90
N GLN A 243 -14.16 9.05 -3.59
CA GLN A 243 -13.49 9.86 -2.58
C GLN A 243 -12.28 9.11 -1.99
N TRP A 244 -11.16 9.79 -1.87
CA TRP A 244 -10.05 9.28 -1.10
C TRP A 244 -10.38 9.32 0.39
N VAL A 245 -10.33 8.19 1.06
CA VAL A 245 -10.54 8.05 2.49
C VAL A 245 -9.67 6.92 3.02
N LEU A 246 -9.09 7.10 4.20
CA LEU A 246 -8.33 6.05 4.87
C LEU A 246 -9.28 4.96 5.37
N ASP A 247 -9.04 3.73 4.93
CA ASP A 247 -9.71 2.52 5.39
C ASP A 247 -8.78 1.81 6.38
N VAL A 248 -8.91 2.17 7.66
CA VAL A 248 -8.05 1.66 8.74
C VAL A 248 -8.16 0.14 8.89
N ASP A 249 -9.34 -0.43 8.64
CA ASP A 249 -9.58 -1.87 8.74
C ASP A 249 -8.88 -2.67 7.64
N SER A 250 -8.51 -2.02 6.55
CA SER A 250 -7.71 -2.65 5.48
C SER A 250 -6.22 -2.70 5.79
N LEU A 251 -5.74 -2.00 6.81
CA LEU A 251 -4.33 -1.96 7.16
C LEU A 251 -3.92 -3.19 7.98
N TRP A 252 -2.77 -3.76 7.65
CA TRP A 252 -2.18 -4.85 8.43
C TRP A 252 -1.58 -4.35 9.74
N VAL A 253 -0.92 -3.18 9.73
CA VAL A 253 -0.46 -2.45 10.92
C VAL A 253 -1.22 -1.12 11.01
N ARG A 254 -1.95 -0.90 12.10
CA ARG A 254 -2.95 0.17 12.23
C ARG A 254 -2.40 1.42 12.94
N TYR A 255 -1.25 1.91 12.46
CA TYR A 255 -0.68 3.18 12.94
C TYR A 255 -1.63 4.35 12.69
N ASN A 256 -1.76 5.24 13.68
CA ASN A 256 -2.56 6.47 13.59
C ASN A 256 -1.74 7.65 14.12
N GLU A 257 -1.42 8.61 13.27
CA GLU A 257 -0.56 9.75 13.61
C GLU A 257 -1.06 10.50 14.86
N ASN A 258 -2.35 10.79 14.95
CA ASN A 258 -2.92 11.54 16.09
C ASN A 258 -2.75 10.83 17.44
N ARG A 259 -2.62 9.51 17.44
CA ARG A 259 -2.54 8.68 18.66
C ARG A 259 -1.14 8.17 18.93
N ASN A 260 -0.42 7.80 17.87
CA ASN A 260 0.83 7.05 17.98
C ASN A 260 2.07 7.92 17.76
N HIS A 261 1.91 9.17 17.30
CA HIS A 261 3.05 10.08 17.16
C HIS A 261 3.56 10.54 18.51
N TYR A 262 4.87 10.78 18.58
CA TYR A 262 5.53 11.46 19.68
C TYR A 262 6.64 12.39 19.15
N ASP A 263 6.85 13.51 19.82
CA ASP A 263 7.95 14.43 19.51
C ASP A 263 9.20 14.09 20.34
N LYS A 264 9.01 13.86 21.65
CA LYS A 264 10.08 13.53 22.59
C LYS A 264 9.62 12.47 23.58
N MET A 265 10.53 11.58 23.97
CA MET A 265 10.28 10.65 25.08
C MET A 265 10.20 11.39 26.41
N PRO A 266 9.47 10.82 27.40
CA PRO A 266 9.49 11.34 28.76
C PRO A 266 10.91 11.40 29.32
N THR A 267 11.22 12.49 30.02
CA THR A 267 12.54 12.73 30.64
C THR A 267 12.51 12.59 32.16
N ASP A 268 11.48 11.95 32.71
CA ASP A 268 11.37 11.68 34.14
C ASP A 268 12.52 10.77 34.58
N PRO A 269 13.35 11.18 35.59
CA PRO A 269 14.47 10.38 36.08
C PRO A 269 14.05 9.04 36.71
N GLN A 270 12.78 8.89 37.11
CA GLN A 270 12.26 7.65 37.66
C GLN A 270 12.03 6.56 36.60
N ILE A 271 11.95 6.95 35.30
CA ILE A 271 11.75 6.02 34.21
C ILE A 271 13.10 5.46 33.76
N LYS A 272 13.33 4.17 34.02
CA LYS A 272 14.50 3.45 33.53
C LYS A 272 14.17 2.83 32.16
N TRP A 273 14.76 3.36 31.11
CA TRP A 273 14.57 2.86 29.76
C TRP A 273 15.46 1.67 29.47
N ASN A 274 14.86 0.61 28.92
CA ASN A 274 15.53 -0.54 28.35
C ASN A 274 15.41 -0.49 26.83
N TYR A 275 16.43 -0.95 26.12
CA TYR A 275 16.47 -0.88 24.65
C TYR A 275 16.65 -2.27 24.05
N ILE A 276 15.91 -2.54 22.97
CA ILE A 276 16.01 -3.76 22.18
C ILE A 276 16.22 -3.38 20.71
N LEU A 277 17.12 -4.09 20.02
CA LEU A 277 17.29 -4.00 18.59
C LEU A 277 16.57 -5.18 17.92
N GLY A 278 15.72 -4.88 16.93
CA GLY A 278 15.19 -5.86 15.99
C GLY A 278 15.93 -5.69 14.65
N VAL A 279 16.34 -6.80 14.04
CA VAL A 279 17.10 -6.80 12.79
C VAL A 279 16.42 -7.74 11.78
N ASP A 280 16.11 -7.22 10.61
CA ASP A 280 15.64 -7.98 9.47
C ASP A 280 16.65 -7.86 8.31
N ILE A 281 17.08 -9.01 7.76
CA ILE A 281 18.07 -9.05 6.68
C ILE A 281 17.39 -9.28 5.35
N GLY A 282 17.46 -8.27 4.47
CA GLY A 282 16.97 -8.32 3.11
C GLY A 282 18.00 -8.91 2.13
N PHE A 283 17.82 -10.16 1.68
CA PHE A 283 18.70 -10.73 0.65
C PHE A 283 18.58 -10.10 -0.72
N LYS A 284 17.40 -9.59 -1.03
CA LYS A 284 17.07 -8.92 -2.32
C LYS A 284 16.57 -7.51 -2.09
N ASP A 285 16.10 -7.25 -0.89
CA ASP A 285 15.51 -6.02 -0.41
C ASP A 285 16.49 -5.30 0.53
N ALA A 286 16.05 -4.32 1.30
CA ALA A 286 16.91 -3.58 2.22
C ALA A 286 17.10 -4.34 3.55
N ASP A 287 18.26 -4.20 4.18
CA ASP A 287 18.41 -4.55 5.60
C ASP A 287 17.73 -3.48 6.46
N ALA A 288 17.02 -3.89 7.50
CA ALA A 288 16.36 -2.98 8.42
C ALA A 288 16.73 -3.25 9.88
N ILE A 289 16.98 -2.19 10.64
CA ILE A 289 17.22 -2.25 12.09
C ILE A 289 16.26 -1.29 12.78
N ALA A 290 15.51 -1.77 13.76
CA ALA A 290 14.64 -0.99 14.61
C ALA A 290 15.15 -0.99 16.04
N VAL A 291 15.17 0.17 16.70
CA VAL A 291 15.51 0.30 18.13
C VAL A 291 14.23 0.66 18.89
N LEU A 292 13.79 -0.22 19.77
CA LEU A 292 12.66 0.02 20.66
C LEU A 292 13.14 0.36 22.08
N ALA A 293 12.53 1.39 22.68
CA ALA A 293 12.67 1.73 24.09
C ALA A 293 11.41 1.35 24.85
N TRP A 294 11.54 0.69 25.99
CA TRP A 294 10.46 0.33 26.88
C TRP A 294 10.88 0.45 28.36
N SER A 295 9.93 0.53 29.27
CA SER A 295 10.17 0.62 30.71
C SER A 295 9.08 -0.09 31.49
N GLU A 296 9.44 -0.68 32.64
CA GLU A 296 8.46 -1.21 33.59
C GLU A 296 7.70 -0.11 34.35
N GLN A 297 8.28 1.09 34.40
CA GLN A 297 7.69 2.25 35.06
C GLN A 297 6.82 3.10 34.12
N HIS A 298 6.76 2.74 32.83
CA HIS A 298 6.04 3.51 31.82
C HIS A 298 5.34 2.58 30.83
N ASN A 299 4.06 2.80 30.61
CA ASN A 299 3.21 1.88 29.83
C ASN A 299 3.27 2.09 28.30
N GLN A 300 4.26 2.83 27.81
CA GLN A 300 4.43 3.08 26.38
C GLN A 300 5.79 2.55 25.90
N THR A 301 5.77 1.93 24.73
CA THR A 301 6.96 1.51 23.97
C THR A 301 7.20 2.50 22.82
N TYR A 302 8.45 2.88 22.61
CA TYR A 302 8.84 3.88 21.62
C TYR A 302 9.78 3.30 20.56
N LEU A 303 9.46 3.49 19.29
CA LEU A 303 10.43 3.31 18.21
C LEU A 303 11.33 4.56 18.17
N VAL A 304 12.54 4.45 18.72
CA VAL A 304 13.43 5.59 18.91
C VAL A 304 14.35 5.84 17.73
N GLU A 305 14.75 4.79 17.03
CA GLU A 305 15.61 4.89 15.84
C GLU A 305 15.31 3.75 14.88
N GLU A 306 15.46 4.04 13.60
CA GLU A 306 15.35 3.06 12.51
C GLU A 306 16.45 3.31 11.48
N LEU A 307 17.05 2.22 10.98
CA LEU A 307 17.99 2.26 9.86
C LEU A 307 17.51 1.29 8.78
N ILE A 308 17.49 1.77 7.55
CA ILE A 308 17.15 0.96 6.38
C ILE A 308 18.25 1.19 5.34
N THR A 309 18.91 0.12 4.92
CA THR A 309 20.06 0.22 4.03
C THR A 309 19.96 -0.81 2.90
N ASP A 310 19.90 -0.31 1.67
CA ASP A 310 19.87 -1.17 0.49
C ASP A 310 21.22 -1.83 0.22
N LYS A 311 21.23 -3.13 0.00
CA LYS A 311 22.35 -3.90 -0.58
C LYS A 311 23.71 -3.68 0.10
N GLN A 312 23.75 -3.66 1.41
CA GLN A 312 24.99 -3.57 2.15
C GLN A 312 25.65 -4.96 2.36
N GLY A 313 26.95 -4.94 2.66
CA GLY A 313 27.67 -6.15 3.07
C GLY A 313 27.47 -6.46 4.56
N ILE A 314 27.66 -7.73 4.94
CA ILE A 314 27.51 -8.19 6.35
C ILE A 314 28.36 -7.36 7.32
N GLU A 315 29.58 -6.99 6.92
CA GLU A 315 30.46 -6.17 7.78
C GLU A 315 29.87 -4.79 8.10
N ALA A 316 29.27 -4.13 7.10
CA ALA A 316 28.62 -2.84 7.29
C ALA A 316 27.37 -2.97 8.20
N LEU A 317 26.58 -4.04 8.02
CA LEU A 317 25.44 -4.34 8.90
C LEU A 317 25.90 -4.53 10.34
N VAL A 318 26.96 -5.31 10.57
CA VAL A 318 27.50 -5.54 11.93
C VAL A 318 28.01 -4.25 12.55
N GLN A 319 28.70 -3.37 11.79
CA GLN A 319 29.14 -2.07 12.28
C GLN A 319 27.95 -1.17 12.69
N GLN A 320 26.84 -1.21 11.95
CA GLN A 320 25.62 -0.48 12.29
C GLN A 320 24.97 -1.04 13.57
N ILE A 321 24.88 -2.37 13.70
CA ILE A 321 24.36 -3.03 14.91
C ILE A 321 25.20 -2.68 16.13
N ASP A 322 26.54 -2.77 16.04
CA ASP A 322 27.48 -2.47 17.13
C ASP A 322 27.38 -0.99 17.54
N ALA A 323 27.29 -0.08 16.55
CA ALA A 323 27.12 1.34 16.82
C ALA A 323 25.81 1.66 17.57
N LEU A 324 24.70 1.03 17.17
CA LEU A 324 23.41 1.21 17.83
C LEU A 324 23.39 0.56 19.22
N GLN A 325 23.98 -0.64 19.36
CA GLN A 325 24.08 -1.32 20.65
C GLN A 325 24.86 -0.45 21.65
N LYS A 326 26.01 0.11 21.26
CA LYS A 326 26.81 1.01 22.11
C LYS A 326 26.09 2.30 22.43
N LYS A 327 25.36 2.87 21.46
CA LYS A 327 24.63 4.13 21.64
C LYS A 327 23.51 4.01 22.66
N TYR A 328 22.78 2.88 22.65
CA TYR A 328 21.59 2.66 23.46
C TYR A 328 21.80 1.73 24.64
N ASP A 329 22.97 1.12 24.78
CA ASP A 329 23.25 0.05 25.75
C ASP A 329 22.16 -1.04 25.71
N ALA A 330 21.83 -1.48 24.46
CA ALA A 330 20.75 -2.41 24.24
C ALA A 330 21.05 -3.77 24.88
N TYR A 331 20.15 -4.25 25.70
CA TYR A 331 20.34 -5.51 26.41
C TYR A 331 20.12 -6.74 25.53
N LYS A 332 19.44 -6.58 24.40
CA LYS A 332 19.11 -7.70 23.50
C LYS A 332 19.10 -7.25 22.03
N ILE A 333 19.58 -8.10 21.15
CA ILE A 333 19.52 -7.93 19.69
C ILE A 333 18.84 -9.17 19.13
N VAL A 334 17.69 -8.98 18.47
CA VAL A 334 16.89 -10.06 17.90
C VAL A 334 16.92 -9.99 16.39
N MET A 335 17.24 -11.11 15.73
CA MET A 335 17.39 -11.16 14.29
C MET A 335 16.64 -12.32 13.66
N ASP A 336 16.11 -12.11 12.44
CA ASP A 336 15.56 -13.20 11.64
C ASP A 336 16.64 -14.21 11.23
N GLU A 337 16.51 -15.44 11.75
CA GLU A 337 17.33 -16.59 11.39
C GLU A 337 16.63 -17.54 10.38
N GLY A 338 15.87 -17.03 9.41
CA GLY A 338 15.33 -17.84 8.30
C GLY A 338 16.45 -18.60 7.56
N ALA A 339 16.10 -19.50 6.63
CA ALA A 339 17.00 -20.51 6.07
C ALA A 339 18.43 -20.04 5.67
N LEU A 340 18.57 -18.80 5.16
CA LEU A 340 19.87 -18.18 4.88
C LEU A 340 20.35 -17.30 6.04
N GLY A 341 19.44 -16.69 6.80
CA GLY A 341 19.76 -15.84 7.94
C GLY A 341 20.47 -16.59 9.08
N LYS A 342 20.18 -17.88 9.28
CA LYS A 342 20.85 -18.70 10.30
C LYS A 342 22.36 -18.77 10.10
N LYS A 343 22.80 -18.97 8.85
CA LYS A 343 24.24 -19.03 8.53
C LYS A 343 24.91 -17.67 8.69
N ILE A 344 24.21 -16.60 8.33
CA ILE A 344 24.69 -15.22 8.49
C ILE A 344 24.73 -14.84 9.98
N ALA A 345 23.70 -15.20 10.75
CA ALA A 345 23.69 -14.97 12.20
C ALA A 345 24.82 -15.69 12.90
N GLU A 346 25.11 -16.95 12.50
CA GLU A 346 26.22 -17.73 13.03
C GLU A 346 27.58 -17.11 12.65
N ASP A 347 27.72 -16.62 11.43
CA ASP A 347 28.94 -15.91 10.98
C ASP A 347 29.11 -14.60 11.76
N ILE A 348 28.05 -13.83 11.97
CA ILE A 348 28.07 -12.59 12.77
C ILE A 348 28.48 -12.89 14.24
N ARG A 349 27.87 -13.90 14.86
CA ARG A 349 28.25 -14.32 16.23
C ARG A 349 29.70 -14.75 16.35
N THR A 350 30.16 -15.58 15.40
CA THR A 350 31.50 -16.20 15.47
C THR A 350 32.62 -15.25 15.08
N ARG A 351 32.43 -14.46 14.03
CA ARG A 351 33.48 -13.59 13.49
C ARG A 351 33.55 -12.23 14.18
N PHE A 352 32.40 -11.73 14.63
CA PHE A 352 32.28 -10.38 15.19
C PHE A 352 31.94 -10.36 16.68
N GLY A 353 31.63 -11.54 17.27
CA GLY A 353 31.28 -11.64 18.69
C GLY A 353 29.98 -10.93 19.09
N CYS A 354 29.09 -10.63 18.11
CA CYS A 354 27.85 -9.92 18.34
C CYS A 354 26.80 -10.85 18.98
N PRO A 355 26.19 -10.54 20.14
CA PRO A 355 25.26 -11.42 20.85
C PRO A 355 23.87 -11.38 20.24
N LEU A 356 23.72 -11.86 19.02
CA LEU A 356 22.43 -11.96 18.35
C LEU A 356 21.61 -13.13 18.90
N GLU A 357 20.32 -12.91 19.10
CA GLU A 357 19.35 -13.95 19.39
C GLU A 357 18.41 -14.17 18.19
N ALA A 358 17.92 -15.39 18.03
CA ALA A 358 16.96 -15.72 16.98
C ALA A 358 15.60 -15.08 17.27
N ALA A 359 15.06 -14.33 16.32
CA ALA A 359 13.69 -13.83 16.40
C ALA A 359 12.70 -15.00 16.39
N ASP A 360 11.78 -15.03 17.33
CA ASP A 360 10.67 -15.99 17.30
C ASP A 360 9.63 -15.55 16.27
N LYS A 361 9.51 -16.31 15.19
CA LYS A 361 8.53 -16.09 14.11
C LYS A 361 7.20 -16.79 14.31
N ALA A 362 7.10 -17.64 15.35
CA ALA A 362 5.85 -18.32 15.61
C ALA A 362 4.75 -17.30 15.89
N LYS A 363 3.58 -17.54 15.31
CA LYS A 363 2.40 -16.70 15.51
C LYS A 363 2.60 -15.22 15.10
N LYS A 364 3.27 -14.96 13.98
CA LYS A 364 3.47 -13.58 13.45
C LYS A 364 2.17 -12.78 13.43
N GLN A 365 1.06 -13.41 13.06
CA GLN A 365 -0.26 -12.78 13.03
C GLN A 365 -0.71 -12.32 14.43
N ASP A 366 -0.55 -13.16 15.47
CA ASP A 366 -0.91 -12.79 16.83
C ASP A 366 -0.06 -11.59 17.30
N ASN A 367 1.24 -11.57 16.96
CA ASN A 367 2.12 -10.46 17.31
C ASN A 367 1.72 -9.15 16.62
N VAL A 368 1.24 -9.20 15.39
CA VAL A 368 0.68 -8.02 14.70
C VAL A 368 -0.59 -7.54 15.39
N GLU A 369 -1.47 -8.44 15.83
CA GLU A 369 -2.67 -8.03 16.56
C GLU A 369 -2.33 -7.44 17.93
N PHE A 370 -1.33 -7.96 18.66
CA PHE A 370 -0.84 -7.33 19.90
C PHE A 370 -0.26 -5.94 19.64
N LEU A 371 0.51 -5.77 18.57
CA LEU A 371 1.00 -4.45 18.18
C LEU A 371 -0.18 -3.51 17.80
N ASN A 372 -1.19 -4.01 17.10
CA ASN A 372 -2.38 -3.24 16.74
C ASN A 372 -3.19 -2.82 17.97
N ASP A 373 -3.27 -3.67 19.00
CA ASP A 373 -3.90 -3.32 20.26
C ASP A 373 -3.12 -2.21 20.98
N ASP A 374 -1.81 -2.27 21.00
CA ASP A 374 -0.97 -1.20 21.56
C ASP A 374 -1.03 0.09 20.74
N LEU A 375 -1.10 0.00 19.42
CA LEU A 375 -1.35 1.14 18.55
C LEU A 375 -2.73 1.76 18.83
N ARG A 376 -3.77 0.94 18.95
CA ARG A 376 -5.14 1.36 19.27
C ARG A 376 -5.24 2.06 20.63
N LEU A 377 -4.52 1.58 21.62
CA LEU A 377 -4.48 2.14 22.98
C LEU A 377 -3.46 3.28 23.14
N GLY A 378 -2.67 3.59 22.11
CA GLY A 378 -1.64 4.63 22.13
C GLY A 378 -0.43 4.24 22.98
N ARG A 379 -0.24 2.95 23.25
CA ARG A 379 0.92 2.41 24.00
C ARG A 379 2.15 2.23 23.13
N PHE A 380 2.00 1.97 21.84
CA PHE A 380 3.14 1.99 20.91
C PHE A 380 3.25 3.36 20.23
N LYS A 381 4.45 3.93 20.24
CA LYS A 381 4.77 5.26 19.72
C LYS A 381 5.86 5.20 18.66
N ALA A 382 5.64 5.92 17.56
CA ALA A 382 6.64 6.13 16.51
C ALA A 382 6.53 7.56 15.98
N LYS A 383 7.60 8.10 15.40
CA LYS A 383 7.55 9.41 14.76
C LYS A 383 6.74 9.33 13.47
N LYS A 384 5.97 10.38 13.14
CA LYS A 384 5.11 10.44 11.96
C LYS A 384 5.89 10.35 10.63
N ASP A 385 7.12 10.80 10.63
CA ASP A 385 8.04 10.78 9.49
C ASP A 385 8.92 9.52 9.44
N SER A 386 8.78 8.62 10.42
CA SER A 386 9.46 7.32 10.44
C SER A 386 9.04 6.46 9.24
N GLN A 387 9.94 5.58 8.79
CA GLN A 387 9.60 4.62 7.72
C GLN A 387 8.55 3.62 8.20
N PHE A 388 8.62 3.20 9.47
CA PHE A 388 7.57 2.37 10.08
C PHE A 388 6.17 2.99 9.93
N ALA A 389 6.03 4.29 10.23
CA ALA A 389 4.75 4.99 10.10
C ALA A 389 4.28 5.04 8.63
N LYS A 390 5.18 5.33 7.70
CA LYS A 390 4.89 5.35 6.26
C LYS A 390 4.49 3.98 5.74
N ASP A 391 5.23 2.94 6.08
CA ASP A 391 5.02 1.57 5.62
C ASP A 391 3.76 0.95 6.20
N SER A 392 3.37 1.34 7.43
CA SER A 392 2.10 0.92 8.04
C SER A 392 0.89 1.26 7.17
N TYR A 393 0.94 2.34 6.40
CA TYR A 393 -0.12 2.71 5.46
C TYR A 393 -0.03 1.99 4.11
N LEU A 394 1.05 1.27 3.82
CA LEU A 394 1.27 0.61 2.53
C LEU A 394 0.90 -0.88 2.56
N ILE A 395 1.05 -1.54 3.71
CA ILE A 395 0.75 -2.96 3.84
C ILE A 395 -0.74 -3.18 4.12
N GLN A 396 -1.40 -3.81 3.16
CA GLN A 396 -2.84 -4.01 3.18
C GLN A 396 -3.20 -5.50 3.29
N ILE A 397 -4.29 -5.76 4.01
CA ILE A 397 -4.90 -7.09 4.10
C ILE A 397 -5.62 -7.39 2.78
N ASN A 398 -5.41 -8.59 2.26
CA ASN A 398 -6.22 -9.13 1.17
C ASN A 398 -7.41 -9.91 1.73
N TRP A 399 -8.53 -9.24 1.93
CA TRP A 399 -9.73 -9.85 2.51
C TRP A 399 -10.34 -10.96 1.64
N GLU A 400 -10.10 -10.95 0.33
CA GLU A 400 -10.60 -11.98 -0.59
C GLU A 400 -9.90 -13.33 -0.37
N LEU A 401 -8.63 -13.30 0.04
CA LEU A 401 -7.81 -14.49 0.30
C LEU A 401 -7.65 -14.79 1.79
N SER A 402 -8.12 -13.91 2.66
CA SER A 402 -8.01 -14.07 4.12
C SER A 402 -9.16 -14.89 4.68
N THR A 403 -8.87 -15.63 5.74
CA THR A 403 -9.84 -16.37 6.56
C THR A 403 -9.69 -15.95 8.02
N PRO A 404 -10.66 -16.23 8.91
CA PRO A 404 -10.52 -15.92 10.34
C PRO A 404 -9.27 -16.51 10.99
N SER A 405 -8.76 -17.63 10.46
CA SER A 405 -7.58 -18.31 10.95
C SER A 405 -6.28 -17.92 10.23
N LYS A 406 -6.35 -17.19 9.12
CA LYS A 406 -5.17 -16.84 8.31
C LYS A 406 -5.38 -15.53 7.58
N ILE A 407 -4.72 -14.48 8.03
CA ILE A 407 -4.67 -13.20 7.32
C ILE A 407 -3.65 -13.29 6.17
N VAL A 408 -4.05 -12.86 5.00
CA VAL A 408 -3.20 -12.76 3.80
C VAL A 408 -3.00 -11.28 3.48
N ILE A 409 -1.77 -10.83 3.40
CA ILE A 409 -1.43 -9.47 2.96
C ILE A 409 -1.34 -9.40 1.45
N ARG A 410 -1.66 -8.25 0.86
CA ARG A 410 -1.46 -7.98 -0.56
C ARG A 410 0.04 -7.96 -0.87
N LYS A 411 0.45 -8.62 -1.95
CA LYS A 411 1.86 -8.67 -2.39
C LYS A 411 2.32 -7.39 -3.11
N THR A 412 1.64 -6.29 -2.90
CA THR A 412 1.94 -5.01 -3.54
C THR A 412 3.11 -4.28 -2.90
N TYR A 413 3.36 -4.56 -1.63
CA TYR A 413 4.41 -3.93 -0.84
C TYR A 413 4.95 -4.89 0.22
N HIS A 414 6.25 -4.86 0.47
CA HIS A 414 6.94 -5.52 1.57
C HIS A 414 7.66 -4.46 2.40
N SER A 415 7.77 -4.66 3.71
CA SER A 415 8.45 -3.74 4.61
C SER A 415 9.31 -4.50 5.59
N ASP A 416 10.62 -4.38 5.44
CA ASP A 416 11.61 -4.98 6.32
C ASP A 416 11.62 -4.29 7.69
N ILE A 417 11.32 -2.98 7.73
CA ILE A 417 11.27 -2.22 9.00
C ILE A 417 10.10 -2.65 9.88
N ILE A 418 8.95 -3.00 9.33
CA ILE A 418 7.83 -3.52 10.12
C ILE A 418 8.20 -4.87 10.74
N ASP A 419 8.89 -5.74 10.00
CA ASP A 419 9.34 -7.03 10.52
C ASP A 419 10.40 -6.83 11.62
N SER A 420 11.35 -5.93 11.45
CA SER A 420 12.34 -5.56 12.48
C SER A 420 11.66 -5.06 13.76
N VAL A 421 10.66 -4.16 13.62
CA VAL A 421 9.87 -3.66 14.76
C VAL A 421 9.13 -4.80 15.45
N LEU A 422 8.51 -5.73 14.71
CA LEU A 422 7.78 -6.87 15.29
C LEU A 422 8.69 -7.80 16.07
N TYR A 423 9.93 -8.03 15.62
CA TYR A 423 10.90 -8.86 16.36
C TYR A 423 11.24 -8.24 17.71
N ALA A 424 11.58 -6.96 17.73
CA ALA A 424 11.88 -6.25 18.97
C ALA A 424 10.64 -6.07 19.87
N PHE A 425 9.48 -5.77 19.30
CA PHE A 425 8.22 -5.57 20.03
C PHE A 425 7.80 -6.85 20.77
N ARG A 426 7.89 -8.01 20.13
CA ARG A 426 7.55 -9.28 20.76
C ARG A 426 8.35 -9.53 22.03
N GLU A 427 9.64 -9.23 22.01
CA GLU A 427 10.51 -9.39 23.19
C GLU A 427 10.14 -8.41 24.30
N SER A 428 9.85 -7.15 23.96
CA SER A 428 9.44 -6.14 24.94
C SER A 428 8.05 -6.39 25.53
N TYR A 429 7.14 -7.00 24.74
CA TYR A 429 5.74 -7.24 25.12
C TYR A 429 5.60 -8.04 26.42
N ALA A 430 6.43 -9.06 26.62
CA ALA A 430 6.42 -9.88 27.83
C ALA A 430 6.71 -9.09 29.11
N TYR A 431 7.42 -7.97 29.02
CA TYR A 431 7.77 -7.13 30.15
C TYR A 431 6.78 -5.98 30.37
N THR A 432 6.20 -5.45 29.31
CA THR A 432 5.24 -4.34 29.37
C THR A 432 3.81 -4.80 29.66
N HIS A 433 3.49 -6.08 29.44
CA HIS A 433 2.16 -6.67 29.61
C HIS A 433 2.18 -7.79 30.66
N LYS A 434 2.84 -7.57 31.78
CA LYS A 434 2.75 -8.51 32.91
C LYS A 434 1.28 -8.60 33.35
N PRO A 435 0.70 -9.80 33.46
CA PRO A 435 -0.63 -9.92 34.02
C PRO A 435 -0.62 -9.31 35.43
N GLU A 436 -1.61 -8.46 35.72
CA GLU A 436 -1.79 -8.01 37.10
C GLU A 436 -1.87 -9.25 37.98
N PRO A 437 -1.11 -9.32 39.10
CA PRO A 437 -1.22 -10.42 40.02
C PRO A 437 -2.67 -10.56 40.43
N ILE A 438 -3.23 -11.76 40.22
CA ILE A 438 -4.62 -12.05 40.60
C ILE A 438 -4.69 -11.80 42.11
N LYS A 439 -5.34 -10.70 42.51
CA LYS A 439 -5.53 -10.40 43.93
C LYS A 439 -6.30 -11.57 44.54
N PRO A 440 -5.73 -12.27 45.52
CA PRO A 440 -6.40 -13.39 46.13
C PRO A 440 -7.78 -12.95 46.66
N LYS A 441 -8.76 -13.83 46.57
CA LYS A 441 -10.12 -13.50 47.00
C LYS A 441 -10.13 -13.26 48.52
N TYR A 442 -10.72 -12.14 48.94
CA TYR A 442 -10.84 -11.77 50.36
C TYR A 442 -11.31 -12.97 51.22
N GLY A 443 -10.63 -13.22 52.33
CA GLY A 443 -10.96 -14.29 53.28
C GLY A 443 -10.41 -15.68 52.88
N THR A 444 -9.62 -15.81 51.82
CA THR A 444 -8.88 -17.04 51.53
C THR A 444 -7.52 -17.04 52.24
N LYS A 445 -6.89 -18.21 52.37
CA LYS A 445 -5.57 -18.33 52.98
C LYS A 445 -4.53 -17.56 52.16
N GLU A 446 -4.63 -17.64 50.81
CA GLU A 446 -3.77 -16.92 49.87
C GLU A 446 -3.91 -15.39 50.03
N TRP A 447 -5.10 -14.89 50.38
CA TRP A 447 -5.32 -13.46 50.68
C TRP A 447 -4.60 -13.06 51.98
N ALA A 448 -4.72 -13.87 53.04
CA ALA A 448 -4.07 -13.59 54.31
C ALA A 448 -2.53 -13.66 54.20
N ASP A 449 -2.02 -14.63 53.46
CA ASP A 449 -0.59 -14.75 53.18
C ASP A 449 -0.08 -13.52 52.38
N ALA A 450 -0.79 -13.08 51.31
CA ALA A 450 -0.42 -11.93 50.50
C ALA A 450 -0.51 -10.59 51.27
N GLU A 451 -1.44 -10.43 52.22
CA GLU A 451 -1.53 -9.25 53.07
C GLU A 451 -0.38 -9.25 54.11
N THR A 452 0.00 -10.39 54.61
CA THR A 452 1.15 -10.54 55.50
C THR A 452 2.46 -10.20 54.77
N ASP A 453 2.65 -10.72 53.55
CA ASP A 453 3.84 -10.43 52.73
C ASP A 453 3.89 -8.93 52.36
N ALA A 454 2.77 -8.31 52.02
CA ALA A 454 2.70 -6.86 51.74
C ALA A 454 3.00 -6.00 52.95
N MET A 455 2.61 -6.43 54.17
CA MET A 455 2.97 -5.76 55.40
C MET A 455 4.49 -5.87 55.66
N PHE A 456 5.07 -7.04 55.44
CA PHE A 456 6.51 -7.28 55.56
C PHE A 456 7.33 -6.45 54.57
N GLU A 457 6.92 -6.39 53.33
CA GLU A 457 7.59 -5.57 52.30
C GLU A 457 7.52 -4.07 52.61
N ASN A 458 6.36 -3.58 53.10
CA ASN A 458 6.21 -2.20 53.55
C ASN A 458 7.09 -1.87 54.78
N GLU A 459 7.24 -2.79 55.68
CA GLU A 459 8.09 -2.67 56.88
C GLU A 459 9.58 -2.64 56.50
N LEU A 460 9.98 -3.52 55.57
CA LEU A 460 11.32 -3.57 55.00
C LEU A 460 11.66 -2.28 54.23
N ALA A 461 10.72 -1.79 53.41
CA ALA A 461 10.88 -0.53 52.68
C ALA A 461 10.97 0.67 53.62
N GLY A 462 10.21 0.65 54.72
CA GLY A 462 10.29 1.66 55.80
C GLY A 462 11.66 1.63 56.50
N MET A 463 12.19 0.45 56.80
CA MET A 463 13.52 0.30 57.42
C MET A 463 14.67 0.70 56.47
N GLN A 464 14.54 0.42 55.16
CA GLN A 464 15.52 0.85 54.17
C GLN A 464 15.51 2.38 54.01
N ALA A 465 14.36 2.99 53.92
CA ALA A 465 14.22 4.46 53.85
C ALA A 465 14.79 5.14 55.12
N GLU A 466 14.63 4.52 56.30
CA GLU A 466 15.19 5.04 57.56
C GLU A 466 16.72 4.89 57.64
N ASN A 467 17.28 3.85 57.02
CA ASN A 467 18.71 3.64 56.93
C ASN A 467 19.33 4.57 55.88
N ASP A 468 18.72 4.74 54.72
CA ASP A 468 19.17 5.69 53.70
C ASP A 468 19.15 7.13 54.24
N TRP A 469 18.14 7.50 55.04
CA TRP A 469 18.10 8.80 55.73
C TRP A 469 19.21 8.96 56.77
N LYS A 470 19.55 7.89 57.53
CA LYS A 470 20.67 7.94 58.52
C LYS A 470 22.04 8.02 57.86
N ASP A 471 22.22 7.39 56.70
CA ASP A 471 23.46 7.43 55.91
C ASP A 471 23.63 8.80 55.22
N GLU A 472 22.55 9.45 54.80
CA GLU A 472 22.57 10.74 54.09
C GLU A 472 22.64 11.94 55.04
N TYR A 473 22.09 11.85 56.26
CA TYR A 473 22.01 12.97 57.19
C TYR A 473 22.55 12.67 58.61
N GLY A 474 23.08 11.47 58.89
CA GLY A 474 23.60 11.01 60.19
C GLY A 474 25.11 11.14 60.38
N GLY A 475 25.81 11.82 59.52
CA GLY A 475 27.26 12.05 59.61
C GLY A 475 27.57 13.22 60.56
N ASN A 476 27.81 12.88 61.85
CA ASN A 476 28.64 13.66 62.77
C ASN A 476 29.64 12.75 63.42
#